data_eb5e8b55595a8eaf348e0d6d356d8019
#
_entry.id   eb5e8b55595a8eaf348e0d6d356d8019
#
_cell.length_a   1.000
_cell.length_b   1.000
_cell.length_c   1.000
_cell.angle_alpha   90.00
_cell.angle_beta   90.00
_cell.angle_gamma   90.00
#
_symmetry.space_group_name_H-M   'P 1'
#
loop_
_entity.id
_entity.type
_entity.pdbx_description
1 polymer ?
#
loop_
_entity_poly.entity_id
_entity_poly.type
_entity_poly.pdbx_seq_one_letter_code
_entity_poly.pdbx_strand_id
1 'polypeptide(L)'
;MKKTILSLAVLFLFIGNAFSAGSSGGDTKSNYDKAVKLIKSAKKYEEKGKKDKAQSKYEKAFKLLIKSNKKNPNEADTLNYLGFTSRKLGDFENGEKYYLQGLDIDPKHKGINEYLGELYVATNRHNLAVERLEVLKGCNCQEYEDLKAIIAGEKVSKY
;
A
#
# COMPACT_ATOMS: atom_id res chain seq x y z
N MET A 1 24.58 15.89 78.25
CA MET A 1 23.94 14.74 77.58
C MET A 1 23.97 14.99 76.09
N LYS A 2 24.94 14.40 75.40
CA LYS A 2 25.15 14.57 73.91
C LYS A 2 24.52 13.40 73.22
N LYS A 3 23.48 13.62 72.39
CA LYS A 3 22.86 12.61 71.56
C LYS A 3 23.59 12.58 70.20
N THR A 4 24.31 11.51 69.95
CA THR A 4 24.91 11.19 68.66
C THR A 4 23.84 10.63 67.74
N ILE A 5 23.59 11.30 66.61
CA ILE A 5 22.71 10.80 65.56
C ILE A 5 23.59 10.02 64.58
N LEU A 6 23.34 8.72 64.48
CA LEU A 6 24.00 7.80 63.55
C LEU A 6 23.26 7.89 62.20
N SER A 7 23.92 8.49 61.20
CA SER A 7 23.38 8.60 59.84
C SER A 7 23.65 7.33 59.08
N LEU A 8 22.59 6.57 58.76
CA LEU A 8 22.67 5.35 57.95
C LEU A 8 22.61 5.72 56.46
N ALA A 9 23.75 5.68 55.80
CA ALA A 9 23.81 5.87 54.36
C ALA A 9 23.39 4.59 53.63
N VAL A 10 22.22 4.59 53.05
CA VAL A 10 21.76 3.50 52.18
C VAL A 10 22.35 3.67 50.80
N LEU A 11 23.28 2.81 50.45
CA LEU A 11 23.90 2.76 49.14
C LEU A 11 22.99 2.02 48.15
N PHE A 12 22.25 2.74 47.30
CA PHE A 12 21.50 2.14 46.19
C PHE A 12 22.45 1.73 45.09
N LEU A 13 22.73 0.45 44.99
CA LEU A 13 23.37 -0.15 43.83
C LEU A 13 22.37 -0.21 42.68
N PHE A 14 22.47 0.72 41.74
CA PHE A 14 21.78 0.62 40.44
C PHE A 14 22.47 -0.48 39.60
N ILE A 15 21.86 -1.66 39.57
CA ILE A 15 22.23 -2.69 38.60
C ILE A 15 21.63 -2.23 37.27
N GLY A 16 22.43 -1.56 36.45
CA GLY A 16 22.08 -1.22 35.10
C GLY A 16 21.99 -2.51 34.25
N ASN A 17 20.78 -2.99 34.00
CA ASN A 17 20.57 -3.95 32.92
C ASN A 17 20.84 -3.24 31.60
N ALA A 18 22.04 -3.41 31.09
CA ALA A 18 22.34 -3.08 29.70
C ALA A 18 21.53 -4.03 28.82
N PHE A 19 20.34 -3.56 28.37
CA PHE A 19 19.61 -4.21 27.32
C PHE A 19 20.41 -3.98 26.03
N SER A 20 21.28 -4.94 25.71
CA SER A 20 21.94 -4.99 24.41
C SER A 20 20.83 -5.20 23.35
N ALA A 21 20.37 -4.11 22.77
CA ALA A 21 19.60 -4.15 21.54
C ALA A 21 20.52 -4.72 20.46
N GLY A 22 20.50 -6.03 20.33
CA GLY A 22 21.11 -6.72 19.20
C GLY A 22 20.42 -6.25 17.93
N SER A 23 21.05 -5.26 17.26
CA SER A 23 20.73 -4.90 15.89
C SER A 23 21.11 -6.09 15.01
N SER A 24 20.21 -7.06 14.89
CA SER A 24 20.29 -8.03 13.79
C SER A 24 19.89 -7.27 12.52
N GLY A 25 20.86 -6.68 11.86
CA GLY A 25 20.77 -6.12 10.52
C GLY A 25 20.49 -7.19 9.46
N GLY A 26 19.40 -7.90 9.60
CA GLY A 26 18.79 -8.68 8.54
C GLY A 26 17.86 -7.75 7.78
N ASP A 27 18.04 -7.63 6.46
CA ASP A 27 17.18 -6.91 5.50
C ASP A 27 15.73 -7.46 5.56
N THR A 28 15.02 -7.18 6.64
CA THR A 28 13.65 -7.63 6.89
C THR A 28 12.71 -6.68 6.14
N LYS A 29 12.66 -6.86 4.81
CA LYS A 29 11.70 -6.15 3.96
C LYS A 29 10.32 -6.24 4.55
N SER A 30 9.66 -5.09 4.64
CA SER A 30 8.29 -5.00 5.13
C SER A 30 7.33 -5.89 4.32
N ASN A 31 6.17 -6.20 4.88
CA ASN A 31 5.14 -6.93 4.12
C ASN A 31 4.72 -6.14 2.88
N TYR A 32 4.70 -4.81 2.97
CA TYR A 32 4.45 -3.92 1.84
C TYR A 32 5.50 -4.11 0.73
N ASP A 33 6.80 -4.02 1.05
CA ASP A 33 7.87 -4.18 0.04
C ASP A 33 7.85 -5.55 -0.63
N LYS A 34 7.57 -6.60 0.15
CA LYS A 34 7.41 -7.96 -0.38
C LYS A 34 6.22 -8.05 -1.33
N ALA A 35 5.09 -7.42 -0.99
CA ALA A 35 3.90 -7.38 -1.83
C ALA A 35 4.17 -6.62 -3.14
N VAL A 36 4.79 -5.45 -3.09
CA VAL A 36 5.15 -4.66 -4.28
C VAL A 36 6.04 -5.46 -5.23
N LYS A 37 7.00 -6.24 -4.71
CA LYS A 37 7.83 -7.13 -5.54
C LYS A 37 7.02 -8.24 -6.21
N LEU A 38 6.06 -8.82 -5.49
CA LEU A 38 5.16 -9.83 -6.05
C LEU A 38 4.28 -9.24 -7.15
N ILE A 39 3.74 -8.04 -6.97
CA ILE A 39 2.96 -7.32 -7.99
C ILE A 39 3.80 -7.06 -9.25
N LYS A 40 5.02 -6.53 -9.09
CA LYS A 40 5.94 -6.34 -10.23
C LYS A 40 6.21 -7.66 -10.98
N SER A 41 6.37 -8.76 -10.23
CA SER A 41 6.55 -10.09 -10.82
C SER A 41 5.30 -10.58 -11.53
N ALA A 42 4.11 -10.33 -10.96
CA ALA A 42 2.83 -10.70 -11.55
C ALA A 42 2.61 -10.00 -12.90
N LYS A 43 2.83 -8.68 -12.97
CA LYS A 43 2.74 -7.89 -14.21
C LYS A 43 3.65 -8.48 -15.32
N LYS A 44 4.89 -8.89 -14.98
CA LYS A 44 5.79 -9.56 -15.95
C LYS A 44 5.28 -10.93 -16.42
N TYR A 45 4.53 -11.66 -15.58
CA TYR A 45 3.90 -12.90 -16.01
C TYR A 45 2.69 -12.66 -16.91
N GLU A 46 1.90 -11.62 -16.67
CA GLU A 46 0.80 -11.21 -17.56
C GLU A 46 1.32 -10.84 -18.94
N GLU A 47 2.37 -10.02 -19.02
CA GLU A 47 3.03 -9.64 -20.29
C GLU A 47 3.50 -10.86 -21.10
N LYS A 48 3.81 -11.98 -20.41
CA LYS A 48 4.20 -13.25 -21.02
C LYS A 48 3.03 -14.22 -21.23
N GLY A 49 1.78 -13.79 -21.04
CA GLY A 49 0.58 -14.60 -21.14
C GLY A 49 0.44 -15.70 -20.07
N LYS A 50 1.25 -15.68 -19.02
CA LYS A 50 1.25 -16.70 -17.94
C LYS A 50 0.27 -16.32 -16.82
N LYS A 51 -1.03 -16.30 -17.16
CA LYS A 51 -2.11 -15.82 -16.29
C LYS A 51 -2.13 -16.48 -14.90
N ASP A 52 -2.07 -17.82 -14.83
CA ASP A 52 -2.13 -18.54 -13.55
C ASP A 52 -0.97 -18.16 -12.60
N LYS A 53 0.22 -17.95 -13.18
CA LYS A 53 1.38 -17.52 -12.40
C LYS A 53 1.22 -16.07 -11.90
N ALA A 54 0.63 -15.21 -12.73
CA ALA A 54 0.33 -13.84 -12.33
C ALA A 54 -0.69 -13.81 -11.19
N GLN A 55 -1.80 -14.55 -11.35
CA GLN A 55 -2.85 -14.64 -10.34
C GLN A 55 -2.32 -15.12 -8.99
N SER A 56 -1.55 -16.23 -8.98
CA SER A 56 -0.92 -16.74 -7.75
C SER A 56 -0.02 -15.69 -7.06
N LYS A 57 0.65 -14.82 -7.84
CA LYS A 57 1.45 -13.73 -7.28
C LYS A 57 0.59 -12.61 -6.70
N TYR A 58 -0.52 -12.24 -7.38
CA TYR A 58 -1.47 -11.25 -6.86
C TYR A 58 -2.12 -11.71 -5.56
N GLU A 59 -2.54 -12.97 -5.45
CA GLU A 59 -3.08 -13.53 -4.21
C GLU A 59 -2.09 -13.45 -3.04
N LYS A 60 -0.82 -13.80 -3.29
CA LYS A 60 0.24 -13.67 -2.27
C LYS A 60 0.50 -12.22 -1.88
N ALA A 61 0.50 -11.32 -2.86
CA ALA A 61 0.67 -9.89 -2.61
C ALA A 61 -0.49 -9.35 -1.77
N PHE A 62 -1.73 -9.66 -2.12
CA PHE A 62 -2.92 -9.26 -1.37
C PHE A 62 -2.84 -9.68 0.10
N LYS A 63 -2.50 -10.96 0.38
CA LYS A 63 -2.33 -11.44 1.76
C LYS A 63 -1.28 -10.68 2.55
N LEU A 64 -0.18 -10.26 1.90
CA LEU A 64 0.86 -9.44 2.54
C LEU A 64 0.40 -8.00 2.77
N LEU A 65 -0.36 -7.42 1.83
CA LEU A 65 -0.93 -6.09 1.97
C LEU A 65 -1.95 -6.01 3.10
N ILE A 66 -2.81 -7.01 3.25
CA ILE A 66 -3.70 -7.13 4.41
C ILE A 66 -2.92 -7.12 5.73
N LYS A 67 -1.81 -7.87 5.80
CA LYS A 67 -0.94 -7.86 6.99
C LYS A 67 -0.27 -6.50 7.21
N SER A 68 0.12 -5.83 6.12
CA SER A 68 0.69 -4.49 6.18
C SER A 68 -0.32 -3.49 6.70
N ASN A 69 -1.53 -3.48 6.14
CA ASN A 69 -2.62 -2.58 6.52
C ASN A 69 -3.08 -2.80 7.97
N LYS A 70 -3.08 -4.06 8.44
CA LYS A 70 -3.38 -4.37 9.84
C LYS A 70 -2.33 -3.81 10.81
N LYS A 71 -1.06 -3.81 10.41
CA LYS A 71 0.06 -3.31 11.22
C LYS A 71 0.13 -1.78 11.21
N ASN A 72 -0.01 -1.19 10.03
CA ASN A 72 0.03 0.24 9.79
C ASN A 72 -1.23 0.63 8.99
N PRO A 73 -2.35 0.90 9.66
CA PRO A 73 -3.57 1.32 8.99
C PRO A 73 -3.42 2.75 8.43
N ASN A 74 -4.29 3.10 7.50
CA ASN A 74 -4.39 4.44 6.92
C ASN A 74 -3.16 4.87 6.09
N GLU A 75 -2.51 3.91 5.43
CA GLU A 75 -1.47 4.17 4.45
C GLU A 75 -2.08 4.14 3.04
N ALA A 76 -2.21 5.29 2.37
CA ALA A 76 -2.84 5.40 1.05
C ALA A 76 -2.18 4.48 0.00
N ASP A 77 -0.85 4.37 0.00
CA ASP A 77 -0.10 3.45 -0.86
C ASP A 77 -0.49 1.98 -0.64
N THR A 78 -0.69 1.57 0.61
CA THR A 78 -1.11 0.19 0.94
C THR A 78 -2.53 -0.05 0.42
N LEU A 79 -3.44 0.90 0.61
CA LEU A 79 -4.82 0.84 0.11
C LEU A 79 -4.87 0.85 -1.41
N ASN A 80 -4.01 1.63 -2.08
CA ASN A 80 -3.84 1.60 -3.52
C ASN A 80 -3.53 0.19 -4.03
N TYR A 81 -2.54 -0.48 -3.45
CA TYR A 81 -2.19 -1.83 -3.87
C TYR A 81 -3.20 -2.90 -3.43
N LEU A 82 -3.94 -2.71 -2.34
CA LEU A 82 -5.08 -3.56 -1.99
C LEU A 82 -6.17 -3.45 -3.05
N GLY A 83 -6.54 -2.23 -3.45
CA GLY A 83 -7.48 -1.98 -4.53
C GLY A 83 -7.02 -2.61 -5.85
N PHE A 84 -5.77 -2.38 -6.23
CA PHE A 84 -5.17 -2.95 -7.43
C PHE A 84 -5.21 -4.48 -7.43
N THR A 85 -4.77 -5.13 -6.36
CA THR A 85 -4.72 -6.59 -6.29
C THR A 85 -6.12 -7.22 -6.21
N SER A 86 -7.08 -6.59 -5.52
CA SER A 86 -8.49 -7.02 -5.53
C SER A 86 -9.05 -7.03 -6.97
N ARG A 87 -8.86 -5.95 -7.70
CA ARG A 87 -9.27 -5.83 -9.10
C ARG A 87 -8.65 -6.91 -9.98
N LYS A 88 -7.32 -7.15 -9.85
CA LYS A 88 -6.61 -8.20 -10.60
C LYS A 88 -7.08 -9.62 -10.27
N LEU A 89 -7.71 -9.80 -9.13
CA LEU A 89 -8.35 -11.05 -8.70
C LEU A 89 -9.85 -11.13 -9.06
N GLY A 90 -10.39 -10.11 -9.75
CA GLY A 90 -11.78 -10.04 -10.18
C GLY A 90 -12.74 -9.46 -9.14
N ASP A 91 -12.24 -9.03 -7.99
CA ASP A 91 -13.04 -8.45 -6.92
C ASP A 91 -13.08 -6.91 -7.06
N PHE A 92 -13.90 -6.45 -8.02
CA PHE A 92 -14.02 -5.02 -8.34
C PHE A 92 -14.65 -4.22 -7.19
N GLU A 93 -15.60 -4.82 -6.46
CA GLU A 93 -16.30 -4.15 -5.35
C GLU A 93 -15.33 -3.82 -4.21
N ASN A 94 -14.56 -4.78 -3.73
CA ASN A 94 -13.55 -4.51 -2.70
C ASN A 94 -12.40 -3.66 -3.25
N GLY A 95 -12.07 -3.80 -4.54
CA GLY A 95 -11.11 -2.92 -5.22
C GLY A 95 -11.51 -1.45 -5.10
N GLU A 96 -12.75 -1.12 -5.42
CA GLU A 96 -13.29 0.24 -5.29
C GLU A 96 -13.29 0.73 -3.84
N LYS A 97 -13.75 -0.10 -2.90
CA LYS A 97 -13.76 0.25 -1.47
C LYS A 97 -12.37 0.64 -0.95
N TYR A 98 -11.33 -0.11 -1.30
CA TYR A 98 -9.97 0.22 -0.91
C TYR A 98 -9.47 1.52 -1.53
N TYR A 99 -9.79 1.77 -2.80
CA TYR A 99 -9.44 3.04 -3.45
C TYR A 99 -10.13 4.23 -2.78
N LEU A 100 -11.42 4.14 -2.50
CA LEU A 100 -12.16 5.20 -1.82
C LEU A 100 -11.60 5.48 -0.43
N GLN A 101 -11.30 4.45 0.36
CA GLN A 101 -10.63 4.60 1.65
C GLN A 101 -9.26 5.29 1.51
N GLY A 102 -8.51 4.98 0.46
CA GLY A 102 -7.25 5.64 0.18
C GLY A 102 -7.40 7.11 -0.19
N LEU A 103 -8.46 7.47 -0.93
CA LEU A 103 -8.78 8.86 -1.28
C LEU A 103 -9.32 9.67 -0.09
N ASP A 104 -9.92 9.02 0.91
CA ASP A 104 -10.29 9.69 2.17
C ASP A 104 -9.04 10.17 2.93
N ILE A 105 -7.89 9.49 2.74
CA ILE A 105 -6.60 9.82 3.36
C ILE A 105 -5.82 10.81 2.49
N ASP A 106 -5.67 10.50 1.21
CA ASP A 106 -4.99 11.34 0.22
C ASP A 106 -5.86 11.50 -1.04
N PRO A 107 -6.71 12.55 -1.09
CA PRO A 107 -7.60 12.80 -2.23
C PRO A 107 -6.88 13.00 -3.57
N LYS A 108 -5.59 13.37 -3.53
CA LYS A 108 -4.76 13.62 -4.72
C LYS A 108 -3.80 12.51 -5.04
N HIS A 109 -3.90 11.36 -4.39
CA HIS A 109 -3.04 10.21 -4.64
C HIS A 109 -3.11 9.77 -6.10
N LYS A 110 -2.02 9.94 -6.84
CA LYS A 110 -1.99 9.77 -8.30
C LYS A 110 -2.39 8.36 -8.73
N GLY A 111 -1.74 7.35 -8.16
CA GLY A 111 -2.03 5.96 -8.52
C GLY A 111 -3.45 5.50 -8.16
N ILE A 112 -4.05 6.03 -7.07
CA ILE A 112 -5.44 5.69 -6.74
C ILE A 112 -6.41 6.34 -7.75
N ASN A 113 -6.22 7.62 -8.08
CA ASN A 113 -7.09 8.29 -9.05
C ASN A 113 -6.97 7.63 -10.44
N GLU A 114 -5.78 7.23 -10.88
CA GLU A 114 -5.59 6.45 -12.10
C GLU A 114 -6.37 5.12 -12.05
N TYR A 115 -6.06 4.28 -11.06
CA TYR A 115 -6.61 2.91 -11.01
C TYR A 115 -8.11 2.86 -10.70
N LEU A 116 -8.63 3.80 -9.91
CA LEU A 116 -10.07 3.93 -9.72
C LEU A 116 -10.76 4.41 -11.00
N GLY A 117 -10.14 5.36 -11.71
CA GLY A 117 -10.61 5.79 -13.03
C GLY A 117 -10.68 4.64 -14.03
N GLU A 118 -9.64 3.81 -14.11
CA GLU A 118 -9.64 2.60 -14.94
C GLU A 118 -10.75 1.60 -14.52
N LEU A 119 -10.97 1.42 -13.20
CA LEU A 119 -12.04 0.57 -12.69
C LEU A 119 -13.40 1.11 -13.15
N TYR A 120 -13.61 2.41 -13.12
CA TYR A 120 -14.84 3.03 -13.58
C TYR A 120 -15.07 2.84 -15.09
N VAL A 121 -14.02 2.94 -15.91
CA VAL A 121 -14.12 2.60 -17.33
C VAL A 121 -14.51 1.13 -17.52
N ALA A 122 -13.82 0.22 -16.83
CA ALA A 122 -14.08 -1.22 -16.92
C ALA A 122 -15.49 -1.63 -16.47
N THR A 123 -16.13 -0.81 -15.66
CA THR A 123 -17.52 -1.02 -15.15
C THR A 123 -18.54 -0.09 -15.81
N ASN A 124 -18.23 0.50 -16.97
CA ASN A 124 -19.10 1.41 -17.75
C ASN A 124 -19.54 2.68 -17.01
N ARG A 125 -18.76 3.15 -16.05
CA ARG A 125 -19.00 4.38 -15.27
C ARG A 125 -18.10 5.52 -15.74
N HIS A 126 -18.15 5.86 -17.03
CA HIS A 126 -17.23 6.81 -17.69
C HIS A 126 -17.22 8.20 -17.05
N ASN A 127 -18.37 8.72 -16.60
CA ASN A 127 -18.41 10.03 -15.93
C ASN A 127 -17.53 10.07 -14.68
N LEU A 128 -17.54 9.00 -13.86
CA LEU A 128 -16.70 8.92 -12.68
C LEU A 128 -15.21 8.79 -13.04
N ALA A 129 -14.90 8.14 -14.16
CA ALA A 129 -13.52 8.08 -14.65
C ALA A 129 -13.00 9.47 -15.05
N VAL A 130 -13.85 10.28 -15.71
CA VAL A 130 -13.50 11.67 -16.09
C VAL A 130 -13.27 12.53 -14.84
N GLU A 131 -14.09 12.36 -13.77
CA GLU A 131 -13.83 13.05 -12.50
C GLU A 131 -12.46 12.72 -11.91
N ARG A 132 -12.05 11.46 -11.99
CA ARG A 132 -10.69 11.05 -11.53
C ARG A 132 -9.60 11.67 -12.41
N LEU A 133 -9.83 11.74 -13.72
CA LEU A 133 -8.89 12.38 -14.64
C LEU A 133 -8.72 13.88 -14.32
N GLU A 134 -9.81 14.59 -14.01
CA GLU A 134 -9.73 16.02 -13.64
C GLU A 134 -8.90 16.23 -12.36
N VAL A 135 -8.96 15.31 -11.39
CA VAL A 135 -8.10 15.38 -10.18
C VAL A 135 -6.62 15.28 -10.55
N LEU A 136 -6.27 14.50 -11.59
CA LEU A 136 -4.89 14.34 -12.07
C LEU A 136 -4.42 15.49 -12.96
N LYS A 137 -5.31 16.37 -13.39
CA LYS A 137 -4.99 17.47 -14.31
C LYS A 137 -3.86 18.35 -13.75
N GLY A 138 -2.84 18.55 -14.55
CA GLY A 138 -1.69 19.38 -14.18
C GLY A 138 -0.63 18.70 -13.33
N CYS A 139 -0.76 17.40 -13.02
CA CYS A 139 0.27 16.68 -12.25
C CYS A 139 1.57 16.43 -13.03
N ASN A 140 1.57 16.62 -14.37
CA ASN A 140 2.67 16.24 -15.26
C ASN A 140 3.18 14.81 -14.99
N CYS A 141 2.25 13.86 -14.86
CA CYS A 141 2.51 12.50 -14.41
C CYS A 141 1.98 11.46 -15.41
N GLN A 142 2.56 10.26 -15.37
CA GLN A 142 2.19 9.17 -16.29
C GLN A 142 0.75 8.69 -16.03
N GLU A 143 0.29 8.76 -14.79
CA GLU A 143 -1.05 8.36 -14.37
C GLU A 143 -2.15 9.16 -15.10
N TYR A 144 -1.92 10.46 -15.32
CA TYR A 144 -2.84 11.29 -16.12
C TYR A 144 -2.91 10.83 -17.57
N GLU A 145 -1.75 10.63 -18.21
CA GLU A 145 -1.69 10.22 -19.63
C GLU A 145 -2.27 8.81 -19.82
N ASP A 146 -2.01 7.91 -18.89
CA ASP A 146 -2.52 6.54 -18.94
C ASP A 146 -4.04 6.51 -18.80
N LEU A 147 -4.61 7.20 -17.81
CA LEU A 147 -6.05 7.25 -17.64
C LEU A 147 -6.76 7.96 -18.79
N LYS A 148 -6.19 9.06 -19.29
CA LYS A 148 -6.70 9.78 -20.47
C LYS A 148 -6.79 8.87 -21.69
N ALA A 149 -5.74 8.13 -21.98
CA ALA A 149 -5.70 7.20 -23.12
C ALA A 149 -6.72 6.05 -22.96
N ILE A 150 -6.93 5.57 -21.72
CA ILE A 150 -7.92 4.51 -21.43
C ILE A 150 -9.35 5.04 -21.62
N ILE A 151 -9.65 6.25 -21.13
CA ILE A 151 -10.97 6.88 -21.32
C ILE A 151 -11.25 7.12 -22.80
N ALA A 152 -10.24 7.52 -23.58
CA ALA A 152 -10.35 7.73 -25.03
C ALA A 152 -10.45 6.42 -25.85
N GLY A 153 -10.26 5.25 -25.23
CA GLY A 153 -10.22 3.95 -25.91
C GLY A 153 -8.93 3.70 -26.71
N GLU A 154 -7.93 4.56 -26.57
CA GLU A 154 -6.63 4.45 -27.25
C GLU A 154 -5.71 3.43 -26.58
N LYS A 155 -5.97 3.14 -25.30
CA LYS A 155 -5.27 2.15 -24.50
C LYS A 155 -6.27 1.22 -23.84
N VAL A 156 -6.04 -0.08 -23.96
CA VAL A 156 -6.85 -1.06 -23.23
C VAL A 156 -6.37 -1.11 -21.80
N SER A 157 -7.31 -0.94 -20.86
CA SER A 157 -7.04 -1.24 -19.45
C SER A 157 -6.54 -2.69 -19.36
N LYS A 158 -5.41 -2.91 -18.72
CA LYS A 158 -4.78 -4.24 -18.58
C LYS A 158 -5.51 -5.15 -17.57
N TYR A 159 -6.85 -5.09 -17.56
CA TYR A 159 -7.69 -5.83 -16.60
C TYR A 159 -8.73 -6.69 -17.30
#